data_5402461b6d40ea9bf21dfa8fb21f5c11
#
_entry.id   5402461b6d40ea9bf21dfa8fb21f5c11
#
_cell.length_a   1.000
_cell.length_b   1.000
_cell.length_c   1.000
_cell.angle_alpha   90.00
_cell.angle_beta   90.00
_cell.angle_gamma   90.00
#
_symmetry.space_group_name_H-M   'P 1'
#
loop_
_entity.id
_entity.type
_entity.pdbx_description
1 polymer ?
#
loop_
_entity_poly.entity_id
_entity_poly.type
_entity_poly.pdbx_seq_one_letter_code
_entity_poly.pdbx_strand_id
1 'polypeptide(L)'
;MTRLRVATLNILNLADRWEERLPLLLADVAALRPDLLGLQEVVYPMQQDRLLAAGTPDDYGIHRGWAGRPEYGNSLLVRAPIAADGMERLDLGHRRAAHRVVATLPGGASLLVAVTHLHHRVPDAAIRDEQAGALVAWLDAAPASHAQVVMGDFNADPEEPAYGRMVSAGFRSAHAEANGAEPGVTWPSGLQAPAMDTDGDPSCLDYVWIRGGAHVVDARLWADRPSAHDATLYPSDHFGVVATVAVE
;
A
#
# COMPACT_ATOMS: atom_id res chain seq x y z
N MET A 1 -13.44 -3.22 -20.25
CA MET A 1 -13.08 -2.43 -19.05
C MET A 1 -13.23 -3.33 -17.82
N THR A 2 -12.13 -3.62 -17.14
CA THR A 2 -12.09 -4.47 -15.91
C THR A 2 -12.06 -3.55 -14.70
N ARG A 3 -12.92 -3.81 -13.71
CA ARG A 3 -12.90 -3.08 -12.42
C ARG A 3 -12.13 -3.88 -11.39
N LEU A 4 -11.25 -3.21 -10.66
CA LEU A 4 -10.40 -3.79 -9.63
C LEU A 4 -10.54 -3.01 -8.34
N ARG A 5 -10.59 -3.72 -7.22
CA ARG A 5 -10.44 -3.14 -5.89
C ARG A 5 -8.96 -3.22 -5.49
N VAL A 6 -8.32 -2.06 -5.42
CA VAL A 6 -6.91 -1.92 -5.09
C VAL A 6 -6.80 -1.28 -3.71
N ALA A 7 -6.01 -1.86 -2.82
CA ALA A 7 -5.88 -1.39 -1.45
C ALA A 7 -4.44 -1.42 -0.95
N THR A 8 -4.10 -0.51 -0.05
CA THR A 8 -2.83 -0.52 0.69
C THR A 8 -3.07 -0.38 2.19
N LEU A 9 -2.20 -0.96 3.00
CA LEU A 9 -2.17 -0.79 4.46
C LEU A 9 -0.77 -1.09 5.01
N ASN A 10 -0.20 -0.17 5.77
CA ASN A 10 0.88 -0.47 6.70
C ASN A 10 0.28 -1.21 7.90
N ILE A 11 0.74 -2.45 8.17
CA ILE A 11 0.14 -3.32 9.20
C ILE A 11 0.83 -3.22 10.56
N LEU A 12 1.79 -2.30 10.73
CA LEU A 12 2.55 -2.12 11.98
C LEU A 12 3.19 -3.43 12.48
N ASN A 13 3.80 -4.19 11.61
CA ASN A 13 4.53 -5.44 11.90
C ASN A 13 3.93 -6.27 13.08
N LEU A 14 4.76 -6.68 14.05
CA LEU A 14 4.37 -7.40 15.27
C LEU A 14 4.30 -6.49 16.50
N ALA A 15 4.50 -5.18 16.33
CA ALA A 15 4.47 -4.24 17.43
C ALA A 15 3.06 -4.03 17.98
N ASP A 16 2.99 -3.43 19.11
CA ASP A 16 1.85 -2.74 19.65
C ASP A 16 0.51 -3.48 19.53
N ARG A 17 0.30 -4.42 20.44
CA ARG A 17 -0.96 -5.19 20.56
C ARG A 17 -1.25 -6.09 19.33
N TRP A 18 -0.22 -6.62 18.66
CA TRP A 18 -0.38 -7.44 17.44
C TRP A 18 -1.45 -8.53 17.57
N GLU A 19 -1.44 -9.30 18.67
CA GLU A 19 -2.38 -10.41 18.86
C GLU A 19 -3.84 -9.95 18.96
N GLU A 20 -4.06 -8.74 19.48
CA GLU A 20 -5.39 -8.13 19.56
C GLU A 20 -5.81 -7.48 18.23
N ARG A 21 -4.84 -6.94 17.45
CA ARG A 21 -5.08 -6.32 16.15
C ARG A 21 -5.34 -7.33 15.04
N LEU A 22 -4.72 -8.51 15.10
CA LEU A 22 -4.83 -9.52 14.06
C LEU A 22 -6.29 -9.91 13.73
N PRO A 23 -7.18 -10.16 14.69
CA PRO A 23 -8.60 -10.44 14.40
C PRO A 23 -9.29 -9.30 13.62
N LEU A 24 -8.97 -8.05 13.91
CA LEU A 24 -9.52 -6.89 13.20
C LEU A 24 -9.00 -6.84 11.76
N LEU A 25 -7.69 -7.00 11.56
CA LEU A 25 -7.08 -7.08 10.23
C LEU A 25 -7.71 -8.19 9.39
N LEU A 26 -7.88 -9.39 9.94
CA LEU A 26 -8.51 -10.52 9.26
C LEU A 26 -9.94 -10.19 8.85
N ALA A 27 -10.73 -9.60 9.75
CA ALA A 27 -12.11 -9.22 9.47
C ALA A 27 -12.21 -8.16 8.38
N ASP A 28 -11.34 -7.14 8.42
CA ASP A 28 -11.34 -6.05 7.45
C ASP A 28 -10.91 -6.53 6.06
N VAL A 29 -9.86 -7.36 5.95
CA VAL A 29 -9.42 -7.94 4.67
C VAL A 29 -10.50 -8.86 4.10
N ALA A 30 -11.13 -9.70 4.94
CA ALA A 30 -12.21 -10.59 4.54
C ALA A 30 -13.46 -9.83 4.07
N ALA A 31 -13.78 -8.71 4.70
CA ALA A 31 -14.91 -7.86 4.29
C ALA A 31 -14.58 -7.07 3.01
N LEU A 32 -13.35 -6.57 2.89
CA LEU A 32 -12.92 -5.78 1.74
C LEU A 32 -12.75 -6.63 0.49
N ARG A 33 -12.12 -7.81 0.59
CA ARG A 33 -11.80 -8.71 -0.52
C ARG A 33 -11.13 -7.97 -1.69
N PRO A 34 -9.97 -7.34 -1.48
CA PRO A 34 -9.31 -6.57 -2.53
C PRO A 34 -8.82 -7.50 -3.65
N ASP A 35 -8.79 -7.00 -4.89
CA ASP A 35 -8.16 -7.71 -6.02
C ASP A 35 -6.64 -7.62 -5.94
N LEU A 36 -6.15 -6.45 -5.48
CA LEU A 36 -4.74 -6.16 -5.24
C LEU A 36 -4.61 -5.53 -3.85
N LEU A 37 -3.77 -6.10 -3.00
CA LEU A 37 -3.51 -5.58 -1.65
C LEU A 37 -2.01 -5.43 -1.42
N GLY A 38 -1.56 -4.18 -1.31
CA GLY A 38 -0.20 -3.82 -0.87
C GLY A 38 -0.13 -3.72 0.64
N LEU A 39 0.77 -4.48 1.24
CA LEU A 39 1.02 -4.46 2.68
C LEU A 39 2.43 -3.95 2.95
N GLN A 40 2.59 -3.08 3.93
CA GLN A 40 3.88 -2.61 4.43
C GLN A 40 4.13 -3.17 5.84
N GLU A 41 5.39 -3.25 6.22
CA GLU A 41 5.83 -3.75 7.52
C GLU A 41 5.51 -5.23 7.79
N VAL A 42 5.54 -6.06 6.77
CA VAL A 42 5.27 -7.50 6.91
C VAL A 42 6.48 -8.25 7.45
N VAL A 43 6.28 -9.01 8.52
CA VAL A 43 7.27 -9.93 9.09
C VAL A 43 7.05 -11.32 8.50
N TYR A 44 7.90 -11.72 7.55
CA TYR A 44 7.70 -12.94 6.76
C TYR A 44 7.80 -14.24 7.55
N PRO A 45 8.71 -14.41 8.53
CA PRO A 45 8.71 -15.60 9.38
C PRO A 45 7.39 -15.84 10.12
N MET A 46 6.67 -14.78 10.46
CA MET A 46 5.35 -14.85 11.08
C MET A 46 4.21 -15.03 10.07
N GLN A 47 4.53 -15.05 8.78
CA GLN A 47 3.60 -15.31 7.69
C GLN A 47 2.35 -14.41 7.71
N GLN A 48 2.51 -13.15 8.14
CA GLN A 48 1.40 -12.21 8.31
C GLN A 48 0.57 -12.05 7.02
N ASP A 49 1.24 -11.92 5.87
CA ASP A 49 0.61 -11.85 4.56
C ASP A 49 -0.21 -13.12 4.23
N ARG A 50 0.31 -14.30 4.57
CA ARG A 50 -0.41 -15.57 4.37
C ARG A 50 -1.59 -15.71 5.32
N LEU A 51 -1.45 -15.26 6.57
CA LEU A 51 -2.56 -15.25 7.52
C LEU A 51 -3.71 -14.38 7.00
N LEU A 52 -3.40 -13.17 6.51
CA LEU A 52 -4.40 -12.27 5.96
C LEU A 52 -5.06 -12.83 4.70
N ALA A 53 -4.28 -13.43 3.80
CA ALA A 53 -4.82 -14.12 2.61
C ALA A 53 -5.72 -15.29 2.99
N ALA A 54 -5.29 -16.14 3.93
CA ALA A 54 -6.05 -17.31 4.37
C ALA A 54 -7.32 -16.96 5.19
N GLY A 55 -7.42 -15.75 5.71
CA GLY A 55 -8.61 -15.23 6.38
C GLY A 55 -9.78 -14.95 5.44
N THR A 56 -9.57 -15.06 4.12
CA THR A 56 -10.61 -14.87 3.09
C THR A 56 -10.93 -16.18 2.38
N PRO A 57 -12.10 -16.28 1.70
CA PRO A 57 -12.42 -17.45 0.88
C PRO A 57 -11.72 -17.42 -0.49
N ASP A 58 -10.90 -16.40 -0.77
CA ASP A 58 -10.27 -16.18 -2.07
C ASP A 58 -8.85 -16.76 -2.11
N ASP A 59 -8.40 -17.15 -3.29
CA ASP A 59 -7.01 -17.52 -3.53
C ASP A 59 -6.17 -16.30 -3.87
N TYR A 60 -5.07 -16.12 -3.14
CA TYR A 60 -4.11 -15.03 -3.39
C TYR A 60 -2.72 -15.55 -3.74
N GLY A 61 -2.18 -15.07 -4.85
CA GLY A 61 -0.74 -15.08 -5.11
C GLY A 61 -0.04 -14.05 -4.22
N ILE A 62 1.10 -14.40 -3.61
CA ILE A 62 1.84 -13.52 -2.68
C ILE A 62 3.23 -13.24 -3.23
N HIS A 63 3.54 -11.95 -3.41
CA HIS A 63 4.83 -11.46 -3.88
C HIS A 63 5.48 -10.60 -2.80
N ARG A 64 6.73 -10.91 -2.42
CA ARG A 64 7.43 -10.28 -1.29
C ARG A 64 8.62 -9.44 -1.75
N GLY A 65 8.72 -8.20 -1.28
CA GLY A 65 9.80 -7.26 -1.58
C GLY A 65 10.47 -6.73 -0.33
N TRP A 66 11.82 -6.80 -0.28
CA TRP A 66 12.61 -6.31 0.85
C TRP A 66 13.92 -5.68 0.39
N ALA A 67 14.55 -4.90 1.28
CA ALA A 67 15.92 -4.42 1.14
C ALA A 67 16.68 -4.57 2.46
N GLY A 68 17.84 -5.21 2.39
CA GLY A 68 18.75 -5.39 3.53
C GLY A 68 18.29 -6.35 4.63
N ARG A 69 16.98 -6.71 4.67
CA ARG A 69 16.39 -7.65 5.63
C ARG A 69 15.43 -8.59 4.92
N PRO A 70 15.83 -9.84 4.62
CA PRO A 70 14.96 -10.77 3.89
C PRO A 70 13.74 -11.27 4.70
N GLU A 71 13.74 -11.02 6.00
CA GLU A 71 12.65 -11.39 6.91
C GLU A 71 11.58 -10.31 7.09
N TYR A 72 11.78 -9.12 6.50
CA TYR A 72 10.91 -7.97 6.72
C TYR A 72 10.79 -7.09 5.46
N GLY A 73 9.59 -6.66 5.13
CA GLY A 73 9.40 -5.80 3.97
C GLY A 73 7.94 -5.60 3.60
N ASN A 74 7.70 -5.50 2.29
CA ASN A 74 6.38 -5.28 1.73
C ASN A 74 5.86 -6.57 1.08
N SER A 75 4.54 -6.78 1.09
CA SER A 75 3.91 -7.87 0.34
C SER A 75 2.84 -7.32 -0.60
N LEU A 76 2.71 -7.92 -1.77
CA LEU A 76 1.58 -7.74 -2.66
C LEU A 76 0.80 -9.04 -2.72
N LEU A 77 -0.48 -8.97 -2.38
CA LEU A 77 -1.45 -10.04 -2.54
C LEU A 77 -2.24 -9.78 -3.82
N VAL A 78 -2.28 -10.76 -4.72
CA VAL A 78 -2.99 -10.70 -6.00
C VAL A 78 -4.07 -11.76 -5.99
N ARG A 79 -5.33 -11.37 -6.05
CA ARG A 79 -6.48 -12.28 -6.00
C ARG A 79 -6.70 -12.97 -7.35
N ALA A 80 -6.88 -14.28 -7.33
CA ALA A 80 -7.31 -15.02 -8.51
C ALA A 80 -8.68 -14.49 -9.04
N PRO A 81 -8.91 -14.46 -10.35
CA PRO A 81 -8.10 -15.08 -11.41
C PRO A 81 -7.02 -14.16 -12.02
N ILE A 82 -6.63 -13.06 -11.38
CA ILE A 82 -5.55 -12.21 -11.88
C ILE A 82 -4.24 -13.00 -11.74
N ALA A 83 -3.53 -13.16 -12.86
CA ALA A 83 -2.18 -13.73 -12.87
C ALA A 83 -1.16 -12.60 -12.70
N ALA A 84 -0.10 -12.83 -11.94
CA ALA A 84 0.99 -11.88 -11.76
C ALA A 84 2.33 -12.57 -11.84
N ASP A 85 3.21 -12.06 -12.71
CA ASP A 85 4.51 -12.62 -13.03
C ASP A 85 5.60 -11.56 -13.04
N GLY A 86 6.85 -12.00 -13.19
CA GLY A 86 7.99 -11.11 -13.39
C GLY A 86 8.30 -10.21 -12.21
N MET A 87 8.25 -10.75 -10.99
CA MET A 87 8.52 -9.97 -9.79
C MET A 87 9.96 -9.43 -9.77
N GLU A 88 10.07 -8.11 -9.70
CA GLU A 88 11.32 -7.37 -9.58
C GLU A 88 11.34 -6.55 -8.30
N ARG A 89 12.53 -6.22 -7.82
CA ARG A 89 12.74 -5.41 -6.63
C ARG A 89 13.68 -4.26 -6.92
N LEU A 90 13.41 -3.13 -6.27
CA LEU A 90 14.26 -1.95 -6.22
C LEU A 90 14.68 -1.71 -4.76
N ASP A 91 15.99 -1.65 -4.51
CA ASP A 91 16.52 -1.16 -3.24
C ASP A 91 16.51 0.37 -3.28
N LEU A 92 15.78 0.97 -2.35
CA LEU A 92 15.64 2.43 -2.23
C LEU A 92 16.64 3.03 -1.21
N GLY A 93 17.55 2.22 -0.67
CA GLY A 93 18.40 2.63 0.43
C GLY A 93 17.65 2.68 1.77
N HIS A 94 18.39 2.97 2.86
CA HIS A 94 17.82 3.11 4.19
C HIS A 94 16.93 1.94 4.64
N ARG A 95 17.20 0.72 4.11
CA ARG A 95 16.40 -0.51 4.32
C ARG A 95 14.96 -0.41 3.80
N ARG A 96 14.73 0.45 2.81
CA ARG A 96 13.45 0.59 2.12
C ARG A 96 13.53 -0.02 0.74
N ALA A 97 12.43 -0.57 0.28
CA ALA A 97 12.34 -1.22 -1.02
C ALA A 97 11.00 -0.94 -1.69
N ALA A 98 11.01 -1.00 -3.01
CA ALA A 98 9.83 -1.24 -3.81
C ALA A 98 9.93 -2.61 -4.47
N HIS A 99 8.79 -3.21 -4.77
CA HIS A 99 8.72 -4.35 -5.69
C HIS A 99 7.55 -4.18 -6.64
N ARG A 100 7.68 -4.76 -7.84
CA ARG A 100 6.65 -4.71 -8.87
C ARG A 100 6.44 -6.07 -9.52
N VAL A 101 5.25 -6.25 -10.06
CA VAL A 101 4.87 -7.38 -10.91
C VAL A 101 4.14 -6.86 -12.14
N VAL A 102 4.05 -7.66 -13.18
CA VAL A 102 3.12 -7.45 -14.29
C VAL A 102 1.91 -8.36 -14.06
N ALA A 103 0.75 -7.76 -13.80
CA ALA A 103 -0.50 -8.47 -13.65
C ALA A 103 -1.23 -8.55 -15.00
N THR A 104 -1.75 -9.74 -15.33
CA THR A 104 -2.63 -9.95 -16.48
C THR A 104 -4.06 -10.04 -15.99
N LEU A 105 -4.87 -9.08 -16.41
CA LEU A 105 -6.27 -9.00 -16.03
C LEU A 105 -7.15 -9.96 -16.83
N PRO A 106 -8.31 -10.37 -16.27
CA PRO A 106 -9.33 -11.03 -17.07
C PRO A 106 -9.70 -10.16 -18.28
N GLY A 107 -9.45 -10.67 -19.48
CA GLY A 107 -9.61 -9.87 -20.73
C GLY A 107 -8.28 -9.51 -21.40
N GLY A 108 -7.12 -9.82 -20.78
CA GLY A 108 -5.80 -9.76 -21.40
C GLY A 108 -5.07 -8.43 -21.24
N ALA A 109 -5.68 -7.40 -20.63
CA ALA A 109 -4.99 -6.15 -20.34
C ALA A 109 -3.87 -6.37 -19.31
N SER A 110 -2.70 -5.75 -19.53
CA SER A 110 -1.56 -5.79 -18.61
C SER A 110 -1.58 -4.59 -17.67
N LEU A 111 -1.31 -4.84 -16.39
CA LEU A 111 -1.22 -3.83 -15.34
C LEU A 111 0.13 -3.96 -14.63
N LEU A 112 0.93 -2.90 -14.62
CA LEU A 112 2.10 -2.84 -13.76
C LEU A 112 1.66 -2.47 -12.35
N VAL A 113 1.96 -3.33 -11.39
CA VAL A 113 1.59 -3.13 -9.98
C VAL A 113 2.84 -3.06 -9.14
N ALA A 114 2.99 -1.99 -8.37
CA ALA A 114 4.11 -1.81 -7.46
C ALA A 114 3.64 -1.52 -6.03
N VAL A 115 4.43 -1.99 -5.07
CA VAL A 115 4.27 -1.71 -3.63
C VAL A 115 5.57 -1.12 -3.11
N THR A 116 5.46 -0.06 -2.32
CA THR A 116 6.61 0.61 -1.69
C THR A 116 6.36 0.96 -0.23
N HIS A 117 7.41 1.27 0.48
CA HIS A 117 7.41 1.91 1.79
C HIS A 117 8.65 2.80 1.86
N LEU A 118 8.46 4.13 1.89
CA LEU A 118 9.56 5.10 1.89
C LEU A 118 10.10 5.35 3.30
N HIS A 119 11.12 6.17 3.39
CA HIS A 119 11.83 6.48 4.63
C HIS A 119 10.93 7.24 5.63
N HIS A 120 10.92 6.80 6.92
CA HIS A 120 9.91 7.22 7.90
C HIS A 120 10.27 8.47 8.71
N ARG A 121 11.55 8.88 8.77
CA ARG A 121 11.91 9.99 9.67
C ARG A 121 11.41 11.32 9.14
N VAL A 122 10.68 12.05 9.98
CA VAL A 122 10.07 13.34 9.64
C VAL A 122 11.06 14.33 9.01
N PRO A 123 12.29 14.58 9.57
CA PRO A 123 13.20 15.59 9.00
C PRO A 123 13.81 15.20 7.65
N ASP A 124 13.64 13.96 7.21
CA ASP A 124 14.37 13.39 6.07
C ASP A 124 13.57 13.45 4.75
N ALA A 125 12.81 14.52 4.51
CA ALA A 125 12.01 14.72 3.30
C ALA A 125 12.86 14.61 2.01
N ALA A 126 14.12 15.04 2.05
CA ALA A 126 15.04 14.91 0.90
C ALA A 126 15.33 13.44 0.54
N ILE A 127 15.43 12.55 1.53
CA ILE A 127 15.62 11.11 1.31
C ILE A 127 14.37 10.53 0.63
N ARG A 128 13.17 10.91 1.08
CA ARG A 128 11.91 10.47 0.46
C ARG A 128 11.77 10.96 -0.98
N ASP A 129 12.18 12.19 -1.25
CA ASP A 129 12.20 12.74 -2.61
C ASP A 129 13.14 11.95 -3.54
N GLU A 130 14.35 11.63 -3.07
CA GLU A 130 15.30 10.79 -3.82
C GLU A 130 14.72 9.39 -4.06
N GLN A 131 14.11 8.78 -3.05
CA GLN A 131 13.47 7.47 -3.16
C GLN A 131 12.29 7.48 -4.14
N ALA A 132 11.43 8.50 -4.09
CA ALA A 132 10.34 8.67 -5.04
C ALA A 132 10.87 8.87 -6.47
N GLY A 133 11.95 9.63 -6.64
CA GLY A 133 12.62 9.79 -7.94
C GLY A 133 13.16 8.48 -8.49
N ALA A 134 13.82 7.67 -7.64
CA ALA A 134 14.33 6.35 -8.04
C ALA A 134 13.17 5.39 -8.38
N LEU A 135 12.08 5.43 -7.61
CA LEU A 135 10.87 4.65 -7.87
C LEU A 135 10.27 5.01 -9.23
N VAL A 136 10.08 6.30 -9.52
CA VAL A 136 9.54 6.77 -10.81
C VAL A 136 10.42 6.33 -11.97
N ALA A 137 11.73 6.55 -11.89
CA ALA A 137 12.66 6.14 -12.95
C ALA A 137 12.61 4.62 -13.21
N TRP A 138 12.50 3.83 -12.15
CA TRP A 138 12.37 2.38 -12.28
C TRP A 138 11.03 1.95 -12.88
N LEU A 139 9.93 2.63 -12.55
CA LEU A 139 8.62 2.37 -13.14
C LEU A 139 8.58 2.76 -14.63
N ASP A 140 9.27 3.83 -15.01
CA ASP A 140 9.37 4.27 -16.41
C ASP A 140 10.20 3.30 -17.27
N ALA A 141 11.19 2.65 -16.67
CA ALA A 141 12.00 1.61 -17.33
C ALA A 141 11.29 0.24 -17.42
N ALA A 142 10.09 0.11 -16.87
CA ALA A 142 9.33 -1.14 -16.91
C ALA A 142 8.83 -1.46 -18.33
N PRO A 143 8.54 -2.74 -18.64
CA PRO A 143 7.82 -3.10 -19.85
C PRO A 143 6.51 -2.32 -19.99
N ALA A 144 6.14 -1.98 -21.22
CA ALA A 144 4.90 -1.27 -21.49
C ALA A 144 3.69 -2.05 -20.94
N SER A 145 2.80 -1.34 -20.26
CA SER A 145 1.55 -1.86 -19.71
C SER A 145 0.40 -0.91 -20.04
N HIS A 146 -0.83 -1.40 -20.01
CA HIS A 146 -2.02 -0.58 -20.28
C HIS A 146 -2.19 0.50 -19.20
N ALA A 147 -1.88 0.14 -17.96
CA ALA A 147 -1.91 1.05 -16.84
C ALA A 147 -0.87 0.66 -15.78
N GLN A 148 -0.62 1.57 -14.86
CA GLN A 148 0.23 1.35 -13.71
C GLN A 148 -0.52 1.71 -12.43
N VAL A 149 -0.32 0.89 -11.39
CA VAL A 149 -0.80 1.14 -10.03
C VAL A 149 0.40 1.05 -9.09
N VAL A 150 0.59 2.07 -8.27
CA VAL A 150 1.59 2.10 -7.21
C VAL A 150 0.86 2.31 -5.89
N MET A 151 1.17 1.52 -4.88
CA MET A 151 0.53 1.64 -3.59
C MET A 151 1.55 1.51 -2.46
N GLY A 152 1.28 2.16 -1.35
CA GLY A 152 2.14 2.04 -0.18
C GLY A 152 2.11 3.24 0.75
N ASP A 153 2.91 3.08 1.79
CA ASP A 153 3.24 4.13 2.74
C ASP A 153 4.43 4.94 2.22
N PHE A 154 4.17 6.16 1.84
CA PHE A 154 5.18 7.10 1.31
C PHE A 154 5.88 7.88 2.43
N ASN A 155 5.33 7.85 3.66
CA ASN A 155 5.82 8.65 4.78
C ASN A 155 5.98 10.14 4.42
N ALA A 156 5.28 10.60 3.41
CA ALA A 156 5.32 11.94 2.85
C ALA A 156 3.89 12.48 2.73
N ASP A 157 3.66 13.64 3.28
CA ASP A 157 2.38 14.33 3.11
C ASP A 157 2.26 14.97 1.71
N PRO A 158 1.06 15.44 1.33
CA PRO A 158 0.83 16.02 -0.02
C PRO A 158 1.64 17.29 -0.31
N GLU A 159 2.22 17.96 0.68
CA GLU A 159 3.03 19.16 0.52
C GLU A 159 4.52 18.80 0.32
N GLU A 160 4.93 17.56 0.58
CA GLU A 160 6.31 17.14 0.43
C GLU A 160 6.73 16.93 -1.04
N PRO A 161 8.04 17.12 -1.34
CA PRO A 161 8.58 16.92 -2.68
C PRO A 161 8.31 15.53 -3.26
N ALA A 162 8.31 14.47 -2.45
CA ALA A 162 8.06 13.10 -2.88
C ALA A 162 6.67 12.93 -3.49
N TYR A 163 5.64 13.55 -2.92
CA TYR A 163 4.29 13.59 -3.51
C TYR A 163 4.30 14.32 -4.85
N GLY A 164 4.88 15.53 -4.87
CA GLY A 164 5.00 16.33 -6.10
C GLY A 164 5.74 15.60 -7.22
N ARG A 165 6.70 14.74 -6.89
CA ARG A 165 7.45 13.92 -7.86
C ARG A 165 6.55 12.87 -8.52
N MET A 166 5.69 12.22 -7.79
CA MET A 166 4.70 11.28 -8.35
C MET A 166 3.74 12.01 -9.30
N VAL A 167 3.19 13.14 -8.87
CA VAL A 167 2.30 13.95 -9.71
C VAL A 167 3.00 14.44 -10.99
N SER A 168 4.24 14.93 -10.89
CA SER A 168 5.03 15.41 -12.04
C SER A 168 5.35 14.27 -13.02
N ALA A 169 5.43 13.03 -12.56
CA ALA A 169 5.59 11.85 -13.39
C ALA A 169 4.28 11.34 -14.02
N GLY A 170 3.17 12.06 -13.84
CA GLY A 170 1.87 11.74 -14.43
C GLY A 170 1.06 10.72 -13.63
N PHE A 171 1.47 10.38 -12.41
CA PHE A 171 0.63 9.63 -11.49
C PHE A 171 -0.45 10.54 -10.88
N ARG A 172 -1.63 9.98 -10.65
CA ARG A 172 -2.74 10.63 -9.98
C ARG A 172 -3.07 9.83 -8.72
N SER A 173 -3.23 10.51 -7.59
CA SER A 173 -3.73 9.86 -6.38
C SER A 173 -5.19 9.46 -6.57
N ALA A 174 -5.48 8.21 -6.29
CA ALA A 174 -6.84 7.70 -6.46
C ALA A 174 -7.81 8.37 -5.49
N HIS A 175 -7.37 8.67 -4.26
CA HIS A 175 -8.24 9.35 -3.30
C HIS A 175 -8.53 10.79 -3.71
N ALA A 176 -7.51 11.55 -4.09
CA ALA A 176 -7.67 12.93 -4.54
C ALA A 176 -8.51 13.01 -5.82
N GLU A 177 -8.32 12.09 -6.79
CA GLU A 177 -9.13 12.03 -8.02
C GLU A 177 -10.61 11.76 -7.73
N ALA A 178 -10.92 10.85 -6.80
CA ALA A 178 -12.30 10.50 -6.48
C ALA A 178 -13.02 11.55 -5.62
N ASN A 179 -12.30 12.22 -4.72
CA ASN A 179 -12.90 13.04 -3.66
C ASN A 179 -12.55 14.54 -3.77
N GLY A 180 -11.69 14.93 -4.72
CA GLY A 180 -11.22 16.30 -4.90
C GLY A 180 -10.09 16.72 -3.95
N ALA A 181 -9.71 15.88 -3.00
CA ALA A 181 -8.61 16.10 -2.05
C ALA A 181 -8.12 14.76 -1.49
N GLU A 182 -6.91 14.76 -0.92
CA GLU A 182 -6.44 13.64 -0.11
C GLU A 182 -7.23 13.52 1.20
N PRO A 183 -7.23 12.33 1.86
CA PRO A 183 -7.77 12.23 3.21
C PRO A 183 -6.92 13.10 4.14
N GLY A 184 -7.56 13.71 5.14
CA GLY A 184 -6.84 14.56 6.09
C GLY A 184 -5.76 13.80 6.87
N VAL A 185 -6.00 12.52 7.13
CA VAL A 185 -5.13 11.67 7.96
C VAL A 185 -5.22 10.22 7.48
N THR A 186 -4.05 9.59 7.30
CA THR A 186 -3.92 8.13 7.28
C THR A 186 -3.07 7.63 8.45
N TRP A 187 -2.26 8.50 9.06
CA TRP A 187 -1.50 8.24 10.28
C TRP A 187 -1.53 9.47 11.20
N PRO A 188 -1.70 9.29 12.53
CA PRO A 188 -1.99 8.05 13.25
C PRO A 188 -3.49 7.69 13.23
N SER A 189 -3.81 6.41 13.37
CA SER A 189 -5.19 5.90 13.37
C SER A 189 -5.97 6.21 14.65
N GLY A 190 -5.30 6.27 15.78
CA GLY A 190 -5.90 6.31 17.11
C GLY A 190 -5.64 5.03 17.94
N LEU A 191 -4.90 4.06 17.38
CA LEU A 191 -4.35 2.95 18.15
C LEU A 191 -3.54 3.49 19.32
N GLN A 192 -3.72 2.91 20.51
CA GLN A 192 -2.95 3.27 21.69
C GLN A 192 -2.24 2.04 22.25
N ALA A 193 -0.93 2.16 22.44
CA ALA A 193 -0.09 1.18 23.08
C ALA A 193 1.11 1.86 23.77
N PRO A 194 1.74 1.21 24.78
CA PRO A 194 2.75 1.85 25.62
C PRO A 194 4.04 2.31 24.92
N ALA A 195 4.37 1.72 23.77
CA ALA A 195 5.65 1.94 23.11
C ALA A 195 5.50 2.53 21.68
N MET A 196 4.34 3.08 21.36
CA MET A 196 4.09 3.63 20.03
C MET A 196 4.99 4.82 19.74
N ASP A 197 5.50 4.85 18.51
CA ASP A 197 6.07 6.06 17.93
C ASP A 197 4.93 7.03 17.62
N THR A 198 5.02 8.23 18.19
CA THR A 198 4.04 9.30 17.99
C THR A 198 4.73 10.58 17.51
N ASP A 199 5.96 10.47 17.02
CA ASP A 199 6.72 11.61 16.52
C ASP A 199 6.18 12.03 15.14
N GLY A 200 5.61 13.21 15.07
CA GLY A 200 5.07 13.82 13.85
C GLY A 200 3.63 14.29 14.01
N ASP A 201 3.22 15.17 13.10
CA ASP A 201 1.84 15.65 13.04
C ASP A 201 0.96 14.65 12.26
N PRO A 202 -0.33 14.51 12.63
CA PRO A 202 -1.27 13.70 11.86
C PRO A 202 -1.29 14.12 10.38
N SER A 203 -1.10 13.15 9.48
CA SER A 203 -0.95 13.42 8.05
C SER A 203 -1.46 12.29 7.16
N CYS A 204 -1.64 12.56 5.87
CA CYS A 204 -1.85 11.58 4.84
C CYS A 204 -0.50 11.08 4.34
N LEU A 205 -0.17 9.81 4.61
CA LEU A 205 1.10 9.18 4.27
C LEU A 205 0.94 8.00 3.30
N ASP A 206 -0.28 7.45 3.19
CA ASP A 206 -0.58 6.24 2.44
C ASP A 206 -1.36 6.57 1.17
N TYR A 207 -0.95 6.00 0.04
CA TYR A 207 -1.53 6.33 -1.26
C TYR A 207 -1.75 5.10 -2.14
N VAL A 208 -2.78 5.20 -2.98
CA VAL A 208 -2.95 4.42 -4.20
C VAL A 208 -2.81 5.38 -5.39
N TRP A 209 -1.74 5.22 -6.14
CA TRP A 209 -1.42 6.01 -7.33
C TRP A 209 -1.79 5.25 -8.59
N ILE A 210 -2.34 5.93 -9.57
CA ILE A 210 -2.65 5.37 -10.89
C ILE A 210 -2.04 6.19 -12.02
N ARG A 211 -1.66 5.52 -13.12
CA ARG A 211 -1.16 6.16 -14.35
C ARG A 211 -1.58 5.34 -15.59
N GLY A 212 -1.67 5.99 -16.76
CA GLY A 212 -2.04 5.35 -18.02
C GLY A 212 -3.54 5.14 -18.17
N GLY A 213 -3.97 4.04 -18.79
CA GLY A 213 -5.37 3.70 -19.09
C GLY A 213 -6.19 3.21 -17.88
N ALA A 214 -5.93 3.78 -16.71
CA ALA A 214 -6.68 3.52 -15.48
C ALA A 214 -7.49 4.75 -15.06
N HIS A 215 -8.72 4.53 -14.59
CA HIS A 215 -9.63 5.56 -14.09
C HIS A 215 -10.15 5.18 -12.72
N VAL A 216 -10.24 6.15 -11.81
CA VAL A 216 -10.83 5.93 -10.49
C VAL A 216 -12.35 5.98 -10.58
N VAL A 217 -13.01 4.99 -9.98
CA VAL A 217 -14.47 4.94 -9.83
C VAL A 217 -14.91 5.47 -8.48
N ASP A 218 -14.20 5.04 -7.44
CA ASP A 218 -14.35 5.51 -6.06
C ASP A 218 -13.05 5.28 -5.28
N ALA A 219 -12.86 6.01 -4.19
CA ALA A 219 -11.79 5.78 -3.22
C ALA A 219 -12.21 6.24 -1.83
N ARG A 220 -11.71 5.54 -0.79
CA ARG A 220 -12.00 5.83 0.61
C ARG A 220 -10.93 5.25 1.52
N LEU A 221 -10.99 5.61 2.78
CA LEU A 221 -10.23 4.91 3.83
C LEU A 221 -10.89 3.55 4.14
N TRP A 222 -10.10 2.64 4.71
CA TRP A 222 -10.53 1.36 5.24
C TRP A 222 -9.60 0.96 6.38
N ALA A 223 -9.94 -0.10 7.14
CA ALA A 223 -9.28 -0.42 8.41
C ALA A 223 -9.29 0.79 9.38
N ASP A 224 -10.29 1.63 9.24
CA ASP A 224 -10.42 2.95 9.86
C ASP A 224 -11.32 2.96 11.10
N ARG A 225 -11.71 1.78 11.58
CA ARG A 225 -12.61 1.63 12.73
C ARG A 225 -11.93 0.90 13.87
N PRO A 226 -12.11 1.39 15.11
CA PRO A 226 -11.63 0.67 16.27
C PRO A 226 -12.47 -0.59 16.52
N SER A 227 -11.93 -1.46 17.40
CA SER A 227 -12.68 -2.57 17.95
C SER A 227 -13.99 -2.10 18.60
N ALA A 228 -15.06 -2.88 18.44
CA ALA A 228 -16.34 -2.58 19.07
C ALA A 228 -16.27 -2.62 20.63
N HIS A 229 -15.22 -3.22 21.18
CA HIS A 229 -15.04 -3.41 22.62
C HIS A 229 -13.95 -2.53 23.22
N ASP A 230 -13.12 -1.91 22.38
CA ASP A 230 -12.01 -1.07 22.79
C ASP A 230 -11.76 0.04 21.76
N ALA A 231 -12.17 1.25 22.08
CA ALA A 231 -12.03 2.41 21.20
C ALA A 231 -10.57 2.83 20.95
N THR A 232 -9.62 2.27 21.69
CA THR A 232 -8.18 2.51 21.52
C THR A 232 -7.48 1.42 20.70
N LEU A 233 -8.21 0.36 20.31
CA LEU A 233 -7.69 -0.75 19.51
C LEU A 233 -8.13 -0.63 18.06
N TYR A 234 -7.22 -0.27 17.18
CA TYR A 234 -7.40 -0.24 15.72
C TYR A 234 -6.67 -1.40 15.05
N PRO A 235 -6.99 -1.75 13.79
CA PRO A 235 -6.26 -2.78 13.03
C PRO A 235 -4.76 -2.48 12.87
N SER A 236 -4.41 -1.20 12.72
CA SER A 236 -3.05 -0.68 12.61
C SER A 236 -2.99 0.73 13.20
N ASP A 237 -1.80 1.29 13.35
CA ASP A 237 -1.58 2.72 13.59
C ASP A 237 -1.79 3.57 12.33
N HIS A 238 -1.94 2.93 11.15
CA HIS A 238 -2.37 3.55 9.90
C HIS A 238 -3.82 3.20 9.57
N PHE A 239 -4.50 4.10 8.85
CA PHE A 239 -5.66 3.75 8.03
C PHE A 239 -5.20 3.33 6.64
N GLY A 240 -5.85 2.33 6.07
CA GLY A 240 -5.60 1.94 4.69
C GLY A 240 -6.32 2.85 3.70
N VAL A 241 -5.82 2.89 2.47
CA VAL A 241 -6.50 3.51 1.34
C VAL A 241 -6.97 2.42 0.39
N VAL A 242 -8.23 2.47 -0.03
CA VAL A 242 -8.80 1.57 -1.04
C VAL A 242 -9.42 2.38 -2.16
N ALA A 243 -9.21 1.93 -3.39
CA ALA A 243 -9.82 2.50 -4.59
C ALA A 243 -10.45 1.40 -5.46
N THR A 244 -11.56 1.70 -6.09
CA THR A 244 -12.07 0.94 -7.23
C THR A 244 -11.53 1.60 -8.49
N VAL A 245 -10.72 0.85 -9.24
CA VAL A 245 -10.04 1.31 -10.46
C VAL A 245 -10.60 0.54 -11.65
N ALA A 246 -10.96 1.25 -12.71
CA ALA A 246 -11.34 0.68 -14.00
C ALA A 246 -10.16 0.76 -14.96
N VAL A 247 -9.79 -0.37 -15.59
CA VAL A 247 -8.72 -0.47 -16.60
C VAL A 247 -9.35 -0.78 -17.95
N GLU A 248 -8.94 -0.01 -18.98
CA GLU A 248 -9.42 -0.15 -20.36
C GLU A 248 -8.82 -1.38 -21.08
#